data_00047341516cc1dff3918049a782e15f
#
_entry.id   00047341516cc1dff3918049a782e15f
#
_cell.length_a   1.000
_cell.length_b   1.000
_cell.length_c   1.000
_cell.angle_alpha   90.00
_cell.angle_beta   90.00
_cell.angle_gamma   90.00
#
_symmetry.space_group_name_H-M   'P 1'
#
loop_
_entity.id
_entity.type
_entity.pdbx_description
1 polymer ?
#
loop_
_entity_poly.entity_id
_entity_poly.type
_entity_poly.pdbx_seq_one_letter_code
_entity_poly.pdbx_strand_id
1 'polypeptide(L)'
;MADIFLSYAKENRESARSIAALLESAGWTVWWDRRIPAGRTWRSVLEEALREMRCMVVLWSTDSIESDWVKEEAEEARTIRKLVPVLIDAVTPPVGFRSIQAADLTDWDGSNDAPGARQLIADLESLIGKPSHQPASESLQSGRIDRALTERDAEDDPGGSSSERAFRRIQIP
;
A
#
# COMPACT_ATOMS: atom_id res chain seq x y z
N MET A 1 5.32 11.44 1.93
CA MET A 1 6.24 10.52 2.60
C MET A 1 5.46 9.35 3.17
N ALA A 2 5.88 8.12 2.91
CA ALA A 2 5.13 6.95 3.37
C ALA A 2 5.49 6.59 4.82
N ASP A 3 4.49 6.21 5.62
CA ASP A 3 4.72 5.71 6.98
C ASP A 3 5.37 4.33 6.96
N ILE A 4 4.93 3.47 6.04
CA ILE A 4 5.32 2.07 5.95
C ILE A 4 5.91 1.78 4.58
N PHE A 5 7.08 1.15 4.56
CA PHE A 5 7.65 0.53 3.37
C PHE A 5 7.33 -0.96 3.36
N LEU A 6 6.78 -1.48 2.26
CA LEU A 6 6.43 -2.90 2.13
C LEU A 6 7.44 -3.61 1.21
N SER A 7 8.23 -4.51 1.80
CA SER A 7 9.20 -5.34 1.10
C SER A 7 8.62 -6.73 0.81
N TYR A 8 8.72 -7.17 -0.44
CA TYR A 8 8.16 -8.45 -0.90
C TYR A 8 8.86 -8.96 -2.16
N ALA A 9 8.80 -10.26 -2.42
CA ALA A 9 9.23 -10.81 -3.71
C ALA A 9 8.21 -10.47 -4.82
N LYS A 10 8.66 -10.22 -6.04
CA LYS A 10 7.79 -9.77 -7.15
C LYS A 10 6.65 -10.76 -7.44
N GLU A 11 6.88 -12.03 -7.17
CA GLU A 11 5.91 -13.12 -7.31
C GLU A 11 4.71 -12.94 -6.37
N ASN A 12 4.92 -12.26 -5.25
CA ASN A 12 3.91 -12.02 -4.21
C ASN A 12 3.20 -10.66 -4.35
N ARG A 13 3.21 -10.07 -5.55
CA ARG A 13 2.64 -8.73 -5.79
C ARG A 13 1.18 -8.60 -5.37
N GLU A 14 0.36 -9.63 -5.61
CA GLU A 14 -1.06 -9.60 -5.23
C GLU A 14 -1.25 -9.62 -3.71
N SER A 15 -0.48 -10.45 -3.00
CA SER A 15 -0.48 -10.45 -1.54
C SER A 15 -0.01 -9.11 -0.98
N ALA A 16 1.05 -8.53 -1.56
CA ALA A 16 1.54 -7.21 -1.19
C ALA A 16 0.48 -6.12 -1.39
N ARG A 17 -0.25 -6.17 -2.50
CA ARG A 17 -1.35 -5.24 -2.80
C ARG A 17 -2.47 -5.34 -1.75
N SER A 18 -2.87 -6.55 -1.40
CA SER A 18 -3.93 -6.78 -0.41
C SER A 18 -3.51 -6.30 0.99
N ILE A 19 -2.25 -6.55 1.38
CA ILE A 19 -1.71 -6.09 2.66
C ILE A 19 -1.54 -4.56 2.66
N ALA A 20 -1.09 -3.96 1.55
CA ALA A 20 -1.04 -2.51 1.42
C ALA A 20 -2.43 -1.89 1.61
N ALA A 21 -3.47 -2.45 0.97
CA ALA A 21 -4.85 -2.00 1.13
C ALA A 21 -5.35 -2.13 2.58
N LEU A 22 -5.00 -3.21 3.28
CA LEU A 22 -5.29 -3.39 4.70
C LEU A 22 -4.67 -2.26 5.55
N LEU A 23 -3.38 -1.98 5.35
CA LEU A 23 -2.65 -0.95 6.10
C LEU A 23 -3.16 0.47 5.76
N GLU A 24 -3.48 0.73 4.50
CA GLU A 24 -4.06 1.99 4.05
C GLU A 24 -5.48 2.18 4.61
N SER A 25 -6.27 1.12 4.70
CA SER A 25 -7.60 1.18 5.33
C SER A 25 -7.54 1.51 6.82
N ALA A 26 -6.45 1.14 7.49
CA ALA A 26 -6.17 1.53 8.87
C ALA A 26 -5.67 2.99 8.99
N GLY A 27 -5.33 3.64 7.88
CA GLY A 27 -4.99 5.06 7.79
C GLY A 27 -3.50 5.38 7.68
N TRP A 28 -2.62 4.40 7.50
CA TRP A 28 -1.21 4.63 7.19
C TRP A 28 -1.00 4.82 5.69
N THR A 29 0.04 5.58 5.34
CA THR A 29 0.52 5.66 3.96
C THR A 29 1.54 4.53 3.71
N VAL A 30 1.35 3.77 2.62
CA VAL A 30 2.18 2.60 2.31
C VAL A 30 2.89 2.78 0.99
N TRP A 31 4.21 2.59 0.98
CA TRP A 31 4.98 2.52 -0.24
C TRP A 31 5.30 1.06 -0.56
N TRP A 32 4.67 0.54 -1.61
CA TRP A 32 4.79 -0.86 -2.04
C TRP A 32 4.99 -1.03 -3.54
N ASP A 33 4.61 -0.04 -4.37
CA ASP A 33 4.84 -0.09 -5.81
C ASP A 33 6.23 0.48 -6.14
N ARG A 34 7.14 -0.40 -6.50
CA ARG A 34 8.57 -0.12 -6.70
C ARG A 34 8.85 0.56 -8.02
N ARG A 35 8.32 1.74 -8.26
CA ARG A 35 8.73 2.56 -9.41
C ARG A 35 10.01 3.32 -9.07
N ILE A 36 11.11 2.89 -9.69
CA ILE A 36 12.37 3.61 -9.62
C ILE A 36 12.32 4.71 -10.70
N PRO A 37 12.41 5.99 -10.33
CA PRO A 37 12.53 7.06 -11.30
C PRO A 37 13.75 6.86 -12.20
N ALA A 38 13.62 7.18 -13.49
CA ALA A 38 14.74 7.12 -14.41
C ALA A 38 15.93 7.96 -13.90
N GLY A 39 17.14 7.41 -13.98
CA GLY A 39 18.37 8.06 -13.52
C GLY A 39 18.69 7.90 -12.03
N ARG A 40 17.82 7.25 -11.25
CA ARG A 40 18.09 6.90 -9.84
C ARG A 40 18.45 5.42 -9.69
N THR A 41 19.34 5.13 -8.75
CA THR A 41 19.64 3.74 -8.38
C THR A 41 18.66 3.29 -7.31
N TRP A 42 18.34 1.99 -7.33
CA TRP A 42 17.49 1.42 -6.27
C TRP A 42 18.04 1.70 -4.86
N ARG A 43 19.34 1.54 -4.69
CA ARG A 43 19.99 1.74 -3.40
C ARG A 43 19.75 3.16 -2.86
N SER A 44 19.88 4.19 -3.70
CA SER A 44 19.63 5.58 -3.28
C SER A 44 18.16 5.81 -2.91
N VAL A 45 17.23 5.14 -3.62
CA VAL A 45 15.79 5.23 -3.33
C VAL A 45 15.45 4.50 -2.01
N LEU A 46 16.05 3.32 -1.80
CA LEU A 46 15.88 2.56 -0.55
C LEU A 46 16.43 3.32 0.66
N GLU A 47 17.65 3.85 0.57
CA GLU A 47 18.27 4.61 1.67
C GLU A 47 17.45 5.84 2.06
N GLU A 48 16.86 6.53 1.09
CA GLU A 48 15.96 7.66 1.33
C GLU A 48 14.66 7.19 2.00
N ALA A 49 14.03 6.14 1.47
CA ALA A 49 12.83 5.55 2.05
C ALA A 49 13.07 5.08 3.50
N LEU A 50 14.17 4.38 3.77
CA LEU A 50 14.53 3.91 5.11
C LEU A 50 14.72 5.04 6.13
N ARG A 51 15.23 6.20 5.70
CA ARG A 51 15.37 7.37 6.58
C ARG A 51 14.01 7.95 6.98
N GLU A 52 13.11 7.99 6.04
CA GLU A 52 11.86 8.73 6.14
C GLU A 52 10.70 7.89 6.67
N MET A 53 10.65 6.59 6.34
CA MET A 53 9.61 5.69 6.83
C MET A 53 9.69 5.45 8.33
N ARG A 54 8.56 5.15 8.92
CA ARG A 54 8.44 4.80 10.34
C ARG A 54 8.81 3.33 10.58
N CYS A 55 8.41 2.43 9.69
CA CYS A 55 8.82 1.02 9.70
C CYS A 55 8.83 0.40 8.30
N MET A 56 9.49 -0.75 8.18
CA MET A 56 9.42 -1.63 7.04
C MET A 56 8.66 -2.90 7.43
N VAL A 57 7.65 -3.24 6.67
CA VAL A 57 6.97 -4.54 6.73
C VAL A 57 7.56 -5.43 5.66
N VAL A 58 8.16 -6.56 6.04
CA VAL A 58 8.68 -7.56 5.11
C VAL A 58 7.76 -8.76 5.04
N LEU A 59 7.38 -9.16 3.84
CA LEU A 59 6.54 -10.33 3.59
C LEU A 59 7.41 -11.56 3.35
N TRP A 60 7.39 -12.49 4.29
CA TRP A 60 8.07 -13.78 4.16
C TRP A 60 7.16 -14.79 3.48
N SER A 61 7.60 -15.28 2.34
CA SER A 61 6.96 -16.30 1.52
C SER A 61 7.99 -17.30 1.02
N THR A 62 7.54 -18.35 0.36
CA THR A 62 8.42 -19.31 -0.31
C THR A 62 9.39 -18.62 -1.29
N ASP A 63 8.91 -17.59 -2.01
CA ASP A 63 9.74 -16.84 -2.96
C ASP A 63 10.68 -15.85 -2.27
N SER A 64 10.18 -15.14 -1.24
CA SER A 64 10.94 -14.06 -0.62
C SER A 64 12.11 -14.55 0.25
N ILE A 65 12.00 -15.73 0.85
CA ILE A 65 13.11 -16.32 1.63
C ILE A 65 14.32 -16.69 0.76
N GLU A 66 14.12 -16.89 -0.55
CA GLU A 66 15.18 -17.13 -1.53
C GLU A 66 15.67 -15.84 -2.21
N SER A 67 14.94 -14.75 -2.09
CA SER A 67 15.30 -13.47 -2.70
C SER A 67 16.39 -12.75 -1.91
N ASP A 68 17.58 -12.65 -2.48
CA ASP A 68 18.68 -11.88 -1.87
C ASP A 68 18.30 -10.42 -1.68
N TRP A 69 17.54 -9.90 -2.61
CA TRP A 69 17.01 -8.54 -2.57
C TRP A 69 16.15 -8.26 -1.34
N VAL A 70 15.14 -9.10 -1.08
CA VAL A 70 14.27 -8.96 0.09
C VAL A 70 15.07 -9.10 1.39
N LYS A 71 16.06 -10.01 1.41
CA LYS A 71 16.95 -10.21 2.57
C LYS A 71 17.81 -8.97 2.83
N GLU A 72 18.36 -8.33 1.79
CA GLU A 72 19.14 -7.10 1.93
C GLU A 72 18.30 -5.95 2.48
N GLU A 73 17.11 -5.71 1.93
CA GLU A 73 16.18 -4.69 2.41
C GLU A 73 15.80 -4.91 3.88
N ALA A 74 15.45 -6.16 4.23
CA ALA A 74 15.08 -6.52 5.59
C ALA A 74 16.25 -6.34 6.57
N GLU A 75 17.49 -6.64 6.15
CA GLU A 75 18.69 -6.46 6.98
C GLU A 75 18.95 -4.98 7.28
N GLU A 76 18.83 -4.12 6.30
CA GLU A 76 18.96 -2.67 6.50
C GLU A 76 17.91 -2.17 7.50
N ALA A 77 16.64 -2.57 7.35
CA ALA A 77 15.58 -2.18 8.27
C ALA A 77 15.76 -2.78 9.68
N ARG A 78 16.28 -4.02 9.77
CA ARG A 78 16.62 -4.68 11.04
C ARG A 78 17.69 -3.90 11.80
N THR A 79 18.74 -3.47 11.09
CA THR A 79 19.88 -2.74 11.68
C THR A 79 19.44 -1.44 12.34
N ILE A 80 18.46 -0.75 11.75
CA ILE A 80 17.89 0.48 12.32
C ILE A 80 16.65 0.25 13.21
N ARG A 81 16.33 -1.01 13.52
CA ARG A 81 15.20 -1.43 14.39
C ARG A 81 13.83 -0.97 13.91
N LYS A 82 13.64 -0.95 12.60
CA LYS A 82 12.37 -0.57 11.96
C LYS A 82 11.69 -1.74 11.22
N LEU A 83 12.13 -2.98 11.45
CA LEU A 83 11.63 -4.16 10.74
C LEU A 83 10.43 -4.80 11.45
N VAL A 84 9.36 -5.05 10.70
CA VAL A 84 8.18 -5.83 11.11
C VAL A 84 8.00 -7.00 10.13
N PRO A 85 8.33 -8.24 10.52
CA PRO A 85 8.14 -9.40 9.66
C PRO A 85 6.67 -9.85 9.64
N VAL A 86 6.21 -10.29 8.48
CA VAL A 86 4.89 -10.89 8.27
C VAL A 86 5.05 -12.19 7.48
N LEU A 87 4.47 -13.27 7.95
CA LEU A 87 4.39 -14.54 7.22
C LEU A 87 3.14 -14.52 6.33
N ILE A 88 3.33 -14.74 5.04
CA ILE A 88 2.23 -14.92 4.07
C ILE A 88 2.17 -16.35 3.55
N ASP A 89 3.22 -17.15 3.78
CA ASP A 89 3.27 -18.58 3.56
C ASP A 89 3.79 -19.28 4.83
N ALA A 90 3.53 -20.57 4.95
CA ALA A 90 4.04 -21.41 6.05
C ALA A 90 5.55 -21.70 5.89
N VAL A 91 6.37 -20.67 6.04
CA VAL A 91 7.82 -20.72 5.88
C VAL A 91 8.54 -20.33 7.16
N THR A 92 9.80 -20.74 7.25
CA THR A 92 10.71 -20.27 8.31
C THR A 92 11.53 -19.11 7.77
N PRO A 93 11.48 -17.92 8.41
CA PRO A 93 12.31 -16.79 8.00
C PRO A 93 13.80 -17.14 7.92
N PRO A 94 14.60 -16.46 7.09
CA PRO A 94 16.03 -16.67 7.02
C PRO A 94 16.73 -16.49 8.37
N VAL A 95 17.89 -17.12 8.50
CA VAL A 95 18.74 -16.98 9.71
C VAL A 95 19.05 -15.50 9.94
N GLY A 96 18.88 -15.01 11.14
CA GLY A 96 19.03 -13.58 11.46
C GLY A 96 17.69 -12.86 11.68
N PHE A 97 16.61 -13.36 11.08
CA PHE A 97 15.27 -12.78 11.27
C PHE A 97 14.37 -13.61 12.20
N ARG A 98 14.75 -14.84 12.50
CA ARG A 98 13.97 -15.79 13.33
C ARG A 98 13.77 -15.35 14.78
N SER A 99 14.61 -14.45 15.27
CA SER A 99 14.51 -13.90 16.62
C SER A 99 13.49 -12.75 16.73
N ILE A 100 13.01 -12.24 15.59
CA ILE A 100 12.01 -11.19 15.54
C ILE A 100 10.64 -11.83 15.39
N GLN A 101 9.70 -11.52 16.28
CA GLN A 101 8.34 -12.04 16.20
C GLN A 101 7.70 -11.56 14.89
N ALA A 102 7.18 -12.51 14.11
CA ALA A 102 6.44 -12.23 12.89
C ALA A 102 4.94 -12.26 13.12
N ALA A 103 4.20 -11.37 12.47
CA ALA A 103 2.75 -11.51 12.36
C ALA A 103 2.41 -12.63 11.38
N ASP A 104 1.38 -13.42 11.68
CA ASP A 104 0.97 -14.56 10.87
C ASP A 104 -0.27 -14.22 10.04
N LEU A 105 -0.08 -14.17 8.72
CA LEU A 105 -1.10 -13.99 7.71
C LEU A 105 -1.14 -15.16 6.71
N THR A 106 -0.64 -16.35 7.07
CA THR A 106 -0.57 -17.52 6.18
C THR A 106 -1.95 -17.96 5.68
N ASP A 107 -2.96 -17.90 6.54
CA ASP A 107 -4.35 -18.26 6.23
C ASP A 107 -5.27 -17.03 6.07
N TRP A 108 -4.70 -15.88 5.80
CA TRP A 108 -5.48 -14.65 5.68
C TRP A 108 -6.29 -14.61 4.37
N ASP A 109 -7.58 -14.43 4.50
CA ASP A 109 -8.56 -14.39 3.42
C ASP A 109 -8.77 -13.00 2.79
N GLY A 110 -8.01 -11.99 3.23
CA GLY A 110 -8.17 -10.60 2.81
C GLY A 110 -9.12 -9.78 3.68
N SER A 111 -9.74 -10.38 4.69
CA SER A 111 -10.64 -9.69 5.60
C SER A 111 -9.87 -8.83 6.61
N ASN A 112 -10.32 -7.58 6.78
CA ASN A 112 -9.76 -6.68 7.79
C ASN A 112 -10.05 -7.16 9.22
N ASP A 113 -11.10 -7.97 9.40
CA ASP A 113 -11.53 -8.50 10.70
C ASP A 113 -10.86 -9.82 11.08
N ALA A 114 -10.06 -10.41 10.16
CA ALA A 114 -9.31 -11.64 10.45
C ALA A 114 -8.37 -11.43 11.65
N PRO A 115 -8.22 -12.44 12.53
CA PRO A 115 -7.40 -12.31 13.73
C PRO A 115 -5.95 -11.86 13.45
N GLY A 116 -5.30 -12.43 12.42
CA GLY A 116 -3.94 -12.06 12.02
C GLY A 116 -3.84 -10.60 11.54
N ALA A 117 -4.82 -10.14 10.75
CA ALA A 117 -4.88 -8.76 10.27
C ALA A 117 -5.05 -7.76 11.43
N ARG A 118 -5.97 -8.05 12.34
CA ARG A 118 -6.17 -7.20 13.54
C ARG A 118 -4.93 -7.17 14.45
N GLN A 119 -4.26 -8.31 14.61
CA GLN A 119 -3.03 -8.38 15.39
C GLN A 119 -1.93 -7.54 14.75
N LEU A 120 -1.72 -7.66 13.42
CA LEU A 120 -0.75 -6.85 12.69
C LEU A 120 -1.01 -5.34 12.86
N ILE A 121 -2.26 -4.91 12.74
CA ILE A 121 -2.66 -3.51 12.94
C ILE A 121 -2.33 -3.06 14.38
N ALA A 122 -2.68 -3.84 15.39
CA ALA A 122 -2.40 -3.52 16.78
C ALA A 122 -0.89 -3.45 17.09
N ASP A 123 -0.11 -4.36 16.53
CA ASP A 123 1.35 -4.37 16.68
C ASP A 123 1.99 -3.13 16.03
N LEU A 124 1.52 -2.76 14.83
CA LEU A 124 1.97 -1.55 14.15
C LEU A 124 1.56 -0.28 14.91
N GLU A 125 0.33 -0.19 15.42
CA GLU A 125 -0.09 0.94 16.27
C GLU A 125 0.78 1.07 17.52
N SER A 126 1.16 -0.04 18.13
CA SER A 126 2.05 -0.05 19.30
C SER A 126 3.47 0.41 18.96
N LEU A 127 3.97 0.02 17.77
CA LEU A 127 5.35 0.28 17.35
C LEU A 127 5.54 1.69 16.80
N ILE A 128 4.67 2.12 15.91
CA ILE A 128 4.79 3.38 15.16
C ILE A 128 3.69 4.40 15.50
N GLY A 129 2.78 4.06 16.40
CA GLY A 129 1.65 4.90 16.79
C GLY A 129 0.52 4.89 15.77
N LYS A 130 -0.62 5.47 16.15
CA LYS A 130 -1.78 5.57 15.28
C LYS A 130 -1.47 6.38 14.02
N PRO A 131 -2.09 6.04 12.90
CA PRO A 131 -1.93 6.78 11.65
C PRO A 131 -2.36 8.24 11.81
N SER A 132 -1.65 9.13 11.12
CA SER A 132 -1.93 10.58 11.14
C SER A 132 -3.17 10.95 10.32
N HIS A 133 -3.58 10.06 9.39
CA HIS A 133 -4.80 10.19 8.62
C HIS A 133 -5.86 9.25 9.18
N GLN A 134 -6.89 9.80 9.83
CA GLN A 134 -8.13 9.06 10.04
C GLN A 134 -8.72 8.77 8.66
N PRO A 135 -9.09 7.50 8.33
CA PRO A 135 -9.91 7.24 7.15
C PRO A 135 -11.15 8.11 7.29
N ALA A 136 -11.49 8.81 6.23
CA ALA A 136 -12.72 9.59 6.20
C ALA A 136 -13.89 8.62 6.46
N SER A 137 -14.33 8.56 7.70
CA SER A 137 -15.62 7.96 8.02
C SER A 137 -16.63 8.79 7.26
N GLU A 138 -17.25 8.18 6.26
CA GLU A 138 -18.42 8.72 5.59
C GLU A 138 -19.44 9.10 6.67
N SER A 139 -19.46 10.38 6.97
CA SER A 139 -20.57 10.99 7.68
C SER A 139 -21.75 10.93 6.74
N LEU A 140 -22.51 9.86 6.80
CA LEU A 140 -23.88 9.82 6.34
C LEU A 140 -24.69 10.82 7.21
N GLN A 141 -24.49 12.10 6.95
CA GLN A 141 -25.45 13.07 7.39
C GLN A 141 -26.63 13.01 6.43
N SER A 142 -27.64 12.29 6.88
CA SER A 142 -29.02 12.44 6.43
C SER A 142 -29.39 13.92 6.44
N GLY A 143 -29.18 14.59 5.32
CA GLY A 143 -29.67 15.93 5.07
C GLY A 143 -31.12 15.84 4.62
N ARG A 144 -31.99 16.26 5.49
CA ARG A 144 -33.42 16.52 5.26
C ARG A 144 -33.64 17.21 3.93
N ILE A 145 -34.54 16.61 3.16
CA ILE A 145 -35.18 17.22 1.99
C ILE A 145 -36.09 18.34 2.52
N ASP A 146 -35.78 19.58 2.23
CA ASP A 146 -36.79 20.63 2.20
C ASP A 146 -37.03 21.05 0.76
N ARG A 147 -38.25 20.81 0.41
CA ARG A 147 -38.94 21.04 -0.85
C ARG A 147 -39.29 22.51 -0.93
N ALA A 148 -38.78 23.22 -1.91
CA ALA A 148 -39.42 24.45 -2.38
C ALA A 148 -39.28 24.55 -3.90
N LEU A 149 -40.42 24.43 -4.51
CA LEU A 149 -40.75 24.74 -5.90
C LEU A 149 -40.37 26.19 -6.24
N THR A 150 -39.84 26.44 -7.43
CA THR A 150 -40.42 27.38 -8.37
C THR A 150 -39.83 27.19 -9.77
N GLU A 151 -40.74 27.05 -10.69
CA GLU A 151 -40.61 27.07 -12.15
C GLU A 151 -40.08 28.41 -12.64
N ARG A 152 -39.36 28.40 -13.78
CA ARG A 152 -39.64 29.15 -15.01
C ARG A 152 -38.54 29.06 -16.03
N ASP A 153 -38.93 28.49 -17.15
CA ASP A 153 -38.89 28.95 -18.56
C ASP A 153 -37.53 29.15 -19.22
N ALA A 154 -37.25 28.29 -20.13
CA ALA A 154 -37.49 28.28 -21.58
C ALA A 154 -36.44 28.99 -22.45
N GLU A 155 -36.06 28.28 -23.51
CA GLU A 155 -35.54 28.74 -24.81
C GLU A 155 -34.07 29.19 -24.85
N ASP A 156 -33.21 28.70 -25.70
CA ASP A 156 -33.27 28.51 -27.15
C ASP A 156 -31.98 27.80 -27.62
N ASP A 157 -32.07 26.88 -28.60
CA ASP A 157 -31.04 26.30 -29.46
C ASP A 157 -30.80 27.31 -30.64
N PRO A 158 -29.84 27.25 -31.52
CA PRO A 158 -28.97 26.12 -31.93
C PRO A 158 -27.57 26.51 -32.44
N GLY A 159 -26.76 25.45 -32.70
CA GLY A 159 -25.93 25.53 -33.89
C GLY A 159 -24.45 25.27 -33.82
N GLY A 160 -24.04 24.15 -34.37
CA GLY A 160 -22.97 24.21 -35.34
C GLY A 160 -21.65 23.45 -35.10
N SER A 161 -21.58 22.28 -35.68
CA SER A 161 -20.52 21.87 -36.61
C SER A 161 -19.13 21.40 -36.11
N SER A 162 -18.92 20.13 -36.30
CA SER A 162 -17.74 19.44 -36.90
C SER A 162 -16.33 19.94 -36.59
N SER A 163 -15.50 19.05 -36.06
CA SER A 163 -14.31 18.64 -36.81
C SER A 163 -13.65 17.40 -36.19
N GLU A 164 -13.70 16.30 -36.93
CA GLU A 164 -12.80 15.16 -36.83
C GLU A 164 -11.36 15.61 -37.01
N ARG A 165 -10.45 15.12 -36.19
CA ARG A 165 -9.08 14.76 -36.65
C ARG A 165 -8.52 13.60 -35.83
N ALA A 166 -8.46 12.48 -36.53
CA ALA A 166 -7.64 11.32 -36.23
C ALA A 166 -6.17 11.69 -36.06
N PHE A 167 -5.50 11.13 -35.07
CA PHE A 167 -4.04 10.99 -35.07
C PHE A 167 -3.61 9.58 -34.80
N ARG A 168 -3.10 9.04 -35.84
CA ARG A 168 -2.31 7.88 -36.15
C ARG A 168 -1.44 7.32 -35.02
N ARG A 169 -1.61 6.01 -34.89
CA ARG A 169 -0.68 5.01 -34.41
C ARG A 169 0.70 5.16 -35.05
N ILE A 170 1.75 5.28 -34.25
CA ILE A 170 3.12 5.01 -34.70
C ILE A 170 3.61 3.78 -33.95
N GLN A 171 3.80 2.72 -34.72
CA GLN A 171 4.52 1.52 -34.37
C GLN A 171 5.93 1.68 -34.93
N ILE A 172 6.95 1.45 -34.14
CA ILE A 172 8.34 1.33 -34.59
C ILE A 172 8.96 0.10 -33.92
N PRO A 173 9.82 -0.65 -34.63
CA PRO A 173 10.09 -2.08 -34.50
C PRO A 173 10.90 -2.52 -33.29
#